data_e1e0540bfd9635b1a1f203b61d5baf4b
#
_entry.id   e1e0540bfd9635b1a1f203b61d5baf4b
#
_cell.length_a   1.000
_cell.length_b   1.000
_cell.length_c   1.000
_cell.angle_alpha   90.00
_cell.angle_beta   90.00
_cell.angle_gamma   90.00
#
_symmetry.space_group_name_H-M   'P 1'
#
loop_
_entity.id
_entity.type
_entity.pdbx_description
1 polymer ?
#
loop_
_entity_poly.entity_id
_entity_poly.type
_entity_poly.pdbx_seq_one_letter_code
_entity_poly.pdbx_strand_id
1 'polypeptide(L)'
;MPRLVSHPDEVKIVTRRFGQGAAKIERYVELGGYAAARKCLEQGPDWIINEMKASSLRGRGGAGFPTGLKWSFVPKQSAKPKYVLVNGDESEPGTCKDHLIFLHDPHAVIEGTIIAGLAIGAKLGFIYLRGEYRYLLEIMEKAVADAYAKGFLGKSIFGSGTEFQIITQTGAGAYEVGEESALMESLEGKRGVPRIKPPFPAVVGLYGGPTVINNAETIATVPHVIQMGGAVYAAVGSARNGGTRLFSLSGHVERPGVYELPMGYNLKKMIYEVGGGVWRGRGLKAVVPGGSSTPVLLPEEIDIGMDFDQVGKAGSMLGSGGVVVIDDQTCIVEFALRTISFYQHESCGWCIPCREGTDWLKKSLTRFHAGFGTAKDIDNIQYLAENMLGRTFCPLGDAAAMPTIAFVKKFREEFEEHLGGKACPFAKHVELAVV
;
A
#
# COMPACT_ATOMS: atom_id res chain seq x y z
N MET A 1 2.03 -6.20 17.48
CA MET A 1 0.93 -5.84 16.56
C MET A 1 0.70 -4.35 16.65
N PRO A 2 0.52 -3.61 15.55
CA PRO A 2 0.16 -2.21 15.61
C PRO A 2 -1.15 -2.06 16.38
N ARG A 3 -1.22 -1.07 17.25
CA ARG A 3 -2.41 -0.82 18.04
C ARG A 3 -3.46 -0.12 17.18
N LEU A 4 -4.70 -0.60 17.20
CA LEU A 4 -5.84 0.21 16.82
C LEU A 4 -5.96 1.32 17.85
N VAL A 5 -5.55 2.52 17.49
CA VAL A 5 -5.71 3.70 18.33
C VAL A 5 -6.96 4.42 17.84
N SER A 6 -7.75 4.97 18.74
CA SER A 6 -8.93 5.74 18.36
C SER A 6 -8.68 7.22 18.61
N HIS A 7 -9.00 8.06 17.63
CA HIS A 7 -8.93 9.50 17.73
C HIS A 7 -10.28 10.14 17.31
N PRO A 8 -10.71 11.26 17.89
CA PRO A 8 -12.00 11.90 17.54
C PRO A 8 -12.13 12.27 16.06
N ASP A 9 -11.02 12.58 15.38
CA ASP A 9 -11.02 12.95 13.96
C ASP A 9 -11.13 11.76 12.99
N GLU A 10 -11.14 10.52 13.50
CA GLU A 10 -11.34 9.35 12.66
C GLU A 10 -12.76 9.29 12.11
N VAL A 11 -12.85 8.94 10.83
CA VAL A 11 -14.11 8.61 10.16
C VAL A 11 -14.09 7.13 9.82
N LYS A 12 -14.67 6.30 10.70
CA LYS A 12 -14.61 4.84 10.59
C LYS A 12 -15.57 4.31 9.53
N ILE A 13 -15.05 4.01 8.36
CA ILE A 13 -15.75 3.34 7.25
C ILE A 13 -15.27 1.89 7.15
N VAL A 14 -13.98 1.70 6.86
CA VAL A 14 -13.35 0.38 6.73
C VAL A 14 -13.21 -0.29 8.10
N THR A 15 -12.81 0.49 9.11
CA THR A 15 -12.57 -0.02 10.47
C THR A 15 -13.83 -0.04 11.35
N ARG A 16 -15.00 0.33 10.81
CA ARG A 16 -16.23 0.43 11.61
C ARG A 16 -16.62 -0.84 12.34
N ARG A 17 -16.24 -2.01 11.81
CA ARG A 17 -16.53 -3.33 12.41
C ARG A 17 -15.37 -3.91 13.23
N PHE A 18 -14.22 -3.24 13.25
CA PHE A 18 -13.07 -3.72 14.01
C PHE A 18 -13.39 -3.79 15.50
N GLY A 19 -12.94 -4.85 16.16
CA GLY A 19 -13.26 -5.11 17.57
C GLY A 19 -14.69 -5.60 17.85
N GLN A 20 -15.57 -5.69 16.83
CA GLN A 20 -16.94 -6.16 16.98
C GLN A 20 -17.14 -7.66 16.66
N GLY A 21 -16.05 -8.39 16.41
CA GLY A 21 -16.10 -9.83 16.12
C GLY A 21 -16.48 -10.16 14.67
N ALA A 22 -16.32 -9.22 13.74
CA ALA A 22 -16.67 -9.38 12.32
C ALA A 22 -15.87 -10.44 11.56
N ALA A 23 -14.81 -11.00 12.17
CA ALA A 23 -14.11 -12.16 11.64
C ALA A 23 -14.98 -13.45 11.68
N LYS A 24 -16.07 -13.46 12.47
CA LYS A 24 -17.09 -14.53 12.46
C LYS A 24 -18.19 -14.16 11.46
N ILE A 25 -18.55 -15.07 10.57
CA ILE A 25 -19.50 -14.81 9.49
C ILE A 25 -20.90 -14.41 10.01
N GLU A 26 -21.37 -15.03 11.09
CA GLU A 26 -22.65 -14.70 11.69
C GLU A 26 -22.67 -13.22 12.12
N ARG A 27 -21.61 -12.81 12.82
CA ARG A 27 -21.48 -11.44 13.30
C ARG A 27 -21.33 -10.44 12.16
N TYR A 28 -20.57 -10.79 11.13
CA TYR A 28 -20.43 -9.95 9.93
C TYR A 28 -21.80 -9.71 9.26
N VAL A 29 -22.60 -10.76 9.10
CA VAL A 29 -23.97 -10.67 8.55
C VAL A 29 -24.88 -9.82 9.42
N GLU A 30 -24.88 -10.00 10.75
CA GLU A 30 -25.64 -9.18 11.70
C GLU A 30 -25.28 -7.70 11.58
N LEU A 31 -24.02 -7.38 11.30
CA LEU A 31 -23.53 -6.02 11.08
C LEU A 31 -23.78 -5.49 9.66
N GLY A 32 -24.64 -6.15 8.88
CA GLY A 32 -25.06 -5.76 7.54
C GLY A 32 -24.10 -6.23 6.44
N GLY A 33 -23.20 -7.16 6.71
CA GLY A 33 -22.31 -7.75 5.73
C GLY A 33 -23.06 -8.59 4.68
N TYR A 34 -22.43 -8.72 3.50
CA TYR A 34 -22.96 -9.37 2.29
C TYR A 34 -24.22 -8.72 1.67
N ALA A 35 -24.77 -7.68 2.29
CA ALA A 35 -25.90 -6.95 1.72
C ALA A 35 -25.49 -6.18 0.45
N ALA A 36 -24.27 -5.65 0.40
CA ALA A 36 -23.74 -4.97 -0.76
C ALA A 36 -23.59 -5.91 -1.97
N ALA A 37 -23.08 -7.13 -1.74
CA ALA A 37 -22.95 -8.14 -2.79
C ALA A 37 -24.31 -8.57 -3.35
N ARG A 38 -25.33 -8.75 -2.50
CA ARG A 38 -26.72 -9.04 -2.94
C ARG A 38 -27.28 -7.90 -3.79
N LYS A 39 -27.13 -6.67 -3.34
CA LYS A 39 -27.55 -5.48 -4.12
C LYS A 39 -26.86 -5.44 -5.49
N CYS A 40 -25.57 -5.76 -5.56
CA CYS A 40 -24.81 -5.80 -6.81
C CYS A 40 -25.31 -6.86 -7.79
N LEU A 41 -25.75 -8.03 -7.31
CA LEU A 41 -26.37 -9.05 -8.15
C LEU A 41 -27.67 -8.55 -8.82
N GLU A 42 -28.46 -7.78 -8.09
CA GLU A 42 -29.72 -7.21 -8.60
C GLU A 42 -29.49 -6.07 -9.60
N GLN A 43 -28.50 -5.22 -9.35
CA GLN A 43 -28.23 -4.02 -10.15
C GLN A 43 -27.37 -4.27 -11.39
N GLY A 44 -26.50 -5.26 -11.36
CA GLY A 44 -25.67 -5.69 -12.48
C GLY A 44 -24.35 -4.91 -12.66
N PRO A 45 -23.50 -5.38 -13.60
CA PRO A 45 -22.10 -4.95 -13.73
C PRO A 45 -21.90 -3.45 -14.01
N ASP A 46 -22.66 -2.89 -14.93
CA ASP A 46 -22.51 -1.48 -15.34
C ASP A 46 -22.85 -0.52 -14.20
N TRP A 47 -23.88 -0.85 -13.40
CA TRP A 47 -24.22 -0.08 -12.21
C TRP A 47 -23.08 -0.11 -11.18
N ILE A 48 -22.50 -1.30 -10.92
CA ILE A 48 -21.36 -1.44 -9.99
C ILE A 48 -20.20 -0.55 -10.43
N ILE A 49 -19.82 -0.61 -11.72
CA ILE A 49 -18.72 0.21 -12.25
C ILE A 49 -19.02 1.70 -12.13
N ASN A 50 -20.27 2.13 -12.36
CA ASN A 50 -20.66 3.52 -12.24
C ASN A 50 -20.63 4.01 -10.78
N GLU A 51 -21.10 3.22 -9.81
CA GLU A 51 -20.97 3.53 -8.38
C GLU A 51 -19.50 3.66 -7.97
N MET A 52 -18.65 2.74 -8.43
CA MET A 52 -17.22 2.80 -8.16
C MET A 52 -16.54 4.01 -8.81
N LYS A 53 -16.97 4.46 -9.98
CA LYS A 53 -16.49 5.71 -10.59
C LYS A 53 -16.96 6.94 -9.80
N ALA A 54 -18.24 6.98 -9.43
CA ALA A 54 -18.83 8.06 -8.65
C ALA A 54 -18.16 8.21 -7.27
N SER A 55 -17.68 7.11 -6.69
CA SER A 55 -17.00 7.11 -5.38
C SER A 55 -15.67 7.83 -5.37
N SER A 56 -15.04 8.06 -6.52
CA SER A 56 -13.67 8.55 -6.63
C SER A 56 -12.66 7.74 -5.80
N LEU A 57 -12.96 6.47 -5.52
CA LEU A 57 -12.05 5.57 -4.81
C LEU A 57 -10.81 5.32 -5.66
N ARG A 58 -9.67 5.75 -5.18
CA ARG A 58 -8.35 5.47 -5.76
C ARG A 58 -7.70 4.28 -5.06
N GLY A 59 -6.90 3.50 -5.78
CA GLY A 59 -6.18 2.35 -5.23
C GLY A 59 -5.35 2.70 -3.99
N ARG A 60 -5.45 1.89 -2.94
CA ARG A 60 -4.78 2.09 -1.64
C ARG A 60 -3.41 1.40 -1.55
N GLY A 61 -2.98 0.71 -2.62
CA GLY A 61 -1.70 -0.01 -2.65
C GLY A 61 -0.46 0.85 -2.96
N GLY A 62 -0.63 2.12 -3.35
CA GLY A 62 0.50 3.02 -3.63
C GLY A 62 0.28 3.93 -4.84
N ALA A 63 0.05 3.37 -6.02
CA ALA A 63 -0.08 4.13 -7.27
C ALA A 63 -1.35 5.01 -7.39
N GLY A 64 -2.39 4.75 -6.60
CA GLY A 64 -3.57 5.60 -6.56
C GLY A 64 -4.40 5.64 -7.86
N PHE A 65 -4.37 4.59 -8.67
CA PHE A 65 -5.18 4.56 -9.89
C PHE A 65 -6.69 4.46 -9.55
N PRO A 66 -7.60 5.20 -10.25
CA PRO A 66 -9.03 5.16 -9.97
C PRO A 66 -9.63 3.77 -10.16
N THR A 67 -10.24 3.21 -9.09
CA THR A 67 -10.69 1.81 -9.04
C THR A 67 -11.77 1.51 -10.07
N GLY A 68 -12.82 2.34 -10.14
CA GLY A 68 -13.92 2.15 -11.11
C GLY A 68 -13.48 2.29 -12.57
N LEU A 69 -12.48 3.15 -12.85
CA LEU A 69 -11.88 3.27 -14.17
C LEU A 69 -11.07 2.02 -14.52
N LYS A 70 -10.26 1.50 -13.59
CA LYS A 70 -9.49 0.26 -13.77
C LYS A 70 -10.40 -0.91 -14.15
N TRP A 71 -11.52 -1.07 -13.46
CA TRP A 71 -12.49 -2.13 -13.75
C TRP A 71 -13.16 -1.98 -15.12
N SER A 72 -13.39 -0.75 -15.57
CA SER A 72 -13.99 -0.51 -16.87
C SER A 72 -13.10 -0.81 -18.09
N PHE A 73 -11.80 -1.03 -17.88
CA PHE A 73 -10.88 -1.46 -18.94
C PHE A 73 -10.95 -2.95 -19.26
N VAL A 74 -11.59 -3.76 -18.42
CA VAL A 74 -11.77 -5.18 -18.69
C VAL A 74 -12.76 -5.37 -19.83
N PRO A 75 -12.40 -6.07 -20.92
CA PRO A 75 -13.30 -6.32 -22.03
C PRO A 75 -14.57 -7.03 -21.56
N LYS A 76 -15.75 -6.52 -21.96
CA LYS A 76 -17.04 -7.13 -21.61
C LYS A 76 -17.12 -8.57 -22.13
N GLN A 77 -16.64 -8.81 -23.35
CA GLN A 77 -16.52 -10.14 -23.93
C GLN A 77 -15.07 -10.61 -23.95
N SER A 78 -14.83 -11.82 -23.56
CA SER A 78 -13.52 -12.46 -23.60
C SER A 78 -13.69 -13.97 -23.84
N ALA A 79 -12.88 -14.51 -24.72
CA ALA A 79 -12.80 -15.97 -24.95
C ALA A 79 -12.11 -16.70 -23.78
N LYS A 80 -11.35 -15.99 -22.97
CA LYS A 80 -10.65 -16.52 -21.79
C LYS A 80 -11.38 -16.16 -20.50
N PRO A 81 -11.25 -16.98 -19.45
CA PRO A 81 -11.75 -16.64 -18.12
C PRO A 81 -11.18 -15.31 -17.63
N LYS A 82 -11.98 -14.60 -16.82
CA LYS A 82 -11.57 -13.37 -16.15
C LYS A 82 -11.28 -13.64 -14.69
N TYR A 83 -10.38 -12.87 -14.10
CA TYR A 83 -9.92 -13.07 -12.73
C TYR A 83 -9.93 -11.77 -11.91
N VAL A 84 -10.17 -11.92 -10.62
CA VAL A 84 -9.94 -10.87 -9.62
C VAL A 84 -8.81 -11.31 -8.71
N LEU A 85 -7.81 -10.45 -8.52
CA LEU A 85 -6.71 -10.68 -7.59
C LEU A 85 -6.74 -9.61 -6.49
N VAL A 86 -6.80 -10.05 -5.25
CA VAL A 86 -6.59 -9.20 -4.09
C VAL A 86 -5.13 -9.27 -3.71
N ASN A 87 -4.46 -8.13 -3.80
CA ASN A 87 -3.08 -7.97 -3.41
C ASN A 87 -3.00 -7.67 -1.90
N GLY A 88 -2.69 -8.66 -1.12
CA GLY A 88 -2.40 -8.60 0.31
C GLY A 88 -0.92 -8.75 0.63
N ASP A 89 -0.04 -8.54 -0.36
CA ASP A 89 1.41 -8.45 -0.14
C ASP A 89 1.77 -7.06 0.41
N GLU A 90 1.59 -6.89 1.70
CA GLU A 90 1.90 -5.66 2.42
C GLU A 90 3.36 -5.70 2.90
N SER A 91 4.28 -5.26 2.06
CA SER A 91 5.72 -5.31 2.31
C SER A 91 6.43 -3.96 2.25
N GLU A 92 5.72 -2.87 1.94
CA GLU A 92 6.29 -1.51 1.92
C GLU A 92 6.70 -1.08 3.33
N PRO A 93 7.99 -0.76 3.61
CA PRO A 93 8.41 -0.30 4.93
C PRO A 93 7.67 0.97 5.37
N GLY A 94 7.16 0.95 6.60
CA GLY A 94 6.28 1.98 7.15
C GLY A 94 4.78 1.68 6.99
N THR A 95 4.39 0.64 6.27
CA THR A 95 2.98 0.27 6.02
C THR A 95 2.59 -0.97 6.81
N CYS A 96 1.48 -0.86 7.57
CA CYS A 96 1.00 -1.94 8.44
C CYS A 96 -0.53 -1.89 8.66
N LYS A 97 -1.29 -1.73 7.58
CA LYS A 97 -2.76 -1.51 7.59
C LYS A 97 -3.58 -2.71 7.09
N ASP A 98 -3.08 -3.40 6.04
CA ASP A 98 -3.85 -4.45 5.36
C ASP A 98 -4.02 -5.69 6.24
N HIS A 99 -2.98 -6.07 7.01
CA HIS A 99 -3.09 -7.20 7.94
C HIS A 99 -4.15 -6.98 9.03
N LEU A 100 -4.42 -5.73 9.44
CA LEU A 100 -5.51 -5.44 10.39
C LEU A 100 -6.89 -5.72 9.77
N ILE A 101 -7.05 -5.45 8.47
CA ILE A 101 -8.29 -5.77 7.75
C ILE A 101 -8.51 -7.29 7.73
N PHE A 102 -7.50 -8.05 7.34
CA PHE A 102 -7.57 -9.52 7.32
C PHE A 102 -7.84 -10.11 8.72
N LEU A 103 -7.26 -9.51 9.76
CA LEU A 103 -7.43 -9.96 11.14
C LEU A 103 -8.84 -9.66 11.70
N HIS A 104 -9.36 -8.46 11.44
CA HIS A 104 -10.57 -7.98 12.11
C HIS A 104 -11.83 -8.06 11.26
N ASP A 105 -11.71 -8.00 9.92
CA ASP A 105 -12.85 -7.98 9.00
C ASP A 105 -12.53 -8.72 7.67
N PRO A 106 -12.13 -10.01 7.71
CA PRO A 106 -11.79 -10.80 6.52
C PRO A 106 -12.95 -10.92 5.54
N HIS A 107 -14.18 -10.91 6.04
CA HIS A 107 -15.38 -10.99 5.21
C HIS A 107 -15.62 -9.75 4.35
N ALA A 108 -15.14 -8.56 4.75
CA ALA A 108 -15.17 -7.38 3.90
C ALA A 108 -14.30 -7.57 2.64
N VAL A 109 -13.16 -8.25 2.78
CA VAL A 109 -12.30 -8.60 1.64
C VAL A 109 -13.01 -9.62 0.73
N ILE A 110 -13.65 -10.65 1.30
CA ILE A 110 -14.40 -11.65 0.53
C ILE A 110 -15.57 -10.99 -0.22
N GLU A 111 -16.39 -10.20 0.46
CA GLU A 111 -17.53 -9.48 -0.14
C GLU A 111 -17.08 -8.52 -1.24
N GLY A 112 -16.01 -7.75 -1.01
CA GLY A 112 -15.44 -6.85 -2.00
C GLY A 112 -14.89 -7.58 -3.23
N THR A 113 -14.32 -8.78 -3.03
CA THR A 113 -13.83 -9.64 -4.12
C THR A 113 -15.00 -10.18 -4.96
N ILE A 114 -16.11 -10.58 -4.34
CA ILE A 114 -17.34 -10.96 -5.03
C ILE A 114 -17.85 -9.79 -5.88
N ILE A 115 -17.96 -8.59 -5.30
CA ILE A 115 -18.46 -7.40 -6.01
C ILE A 115 -17.56 -7.05 -7.20
N ALA A 116 -16.23 -7.09 -7.03
CA ALA A 116 -15.30 -6.89 -8.14
C ALA A 116 -15.47 -7.95 -9.24
N GLY A 117 -15.68 -9.21 -8.84
CA GLY A 117 -15.98 -10.30 -9.78
C GLY A 117 -17.27 -10.06 -10.57
N LEU A 118 -18.34 -9.67 -9.91
CA LEU A 118 -19.61 -9.33 -10.54
C LEU A 118 -19.45 -8.15 -11.53
N ALA A 119 -18.68 -7.13 -11.16
CA ALA A 119 -18.44 -5.95 -11.99
C ALA A 119 -17.78 -6.27 -13.32
N ILE A 120 -16.85 -7.22 -13.36
CA ILE A 120 -16.07 -7.55 -14.56
C ILE A 120 -16.52 -8.86 -15.24
N GLY A 121 -17.45 -9.60 -14.62
CA GLY A 121 -17.90 -10.92 -15.10
C GLY A 121 -16.87 -12.04 -14.85
N ALA A 122 -16.08 -11.95 -13.78
CA ALA A 122 -15.18 -13.02 -13.35
C ALA A 122 -15.94 -14.07 -12.51
N LYS A 123 -15.47 -15.33 -12.57
CA LYS A 123 -15.99 -16.43 -11.75
C LYS A 123 -15.00 -16.91 -10.68
N LEU A 124 -13.79 -16.37 -10.68
CA LEU A 124 -12.74 -16.79 -9.77
C LEU A 124 -11.95 -15.58 -9.27
N GLY A 125 -11.84 -15.48 -7.96
CA GLY A 125 -10.99 -14.55 -7.24
C GLY A 125 -9.84 -15.25 -6.54
N PHE A 126 -8.70 -14.57 -6.42
CA PHE A 126 -7.57 -15.00 -5.60
C PHE A 126 -7.31 -13.93 -4.54
N ILE A 127 -7.08 -14.37 -3.31
CA ILE A 127 -6.60 -13.52 -2.22
C ILE A 127 -5.16 -13.94 -1.94
N TYR A 128 -4.21 -13.07 -2.32
CA TYR A 128 -2.79 -13.30 -2.18
C TYR A 128 -2.27 -12.58 -0.95
N LEU A 129 -1.75 -13.35 0.02
CA LEU A 129 -1.23 -12.85 1.29
C LEU A 129 0.30 -12.84 1.29
N ARG A 130 0.89 -11.87 1.96
CA ARG A 130 2.33 -11.82 2.24
C ARG A 130 2.78 -13.09 2.99
N GLY A 131 3.94 -13.67 2.61
CA GLY A 131 4.43 -14.92 3.19
C GLY A 131 4.66 -14.87 4.69
N GLU A 132 5.09 -13.72 5.23
CA GLU A 132 5.32 -13.49 6.66
C GLU A 132 4.02 -13.43 7.48
N TYR A 133 2.88 -13.25 6.82
CA TYR A 133 1.56 -13.20 7.46
C TYR A 133 0.86 -14.57 7.49
N ARG A 134 1.61 -15.66 7.69
CA ARG A 134 1.07 -17.01 7.69
C ARG A 134 -0.13 -17.21 8.65
N TYR A 135 -0.13 -16.52 9.79
CA TYR A 135 -1.25 -16.58 10.74
C TYR A 135 -2.56 -16.00 10.16
N LEU A 136 -2.47 -15.10 9.17
CA LEU A 136 -3.65 -14.56 8.47
C LEU A 136 -4.22 -15.54 7.45
N LEU A 137 -3.40 -16.47 6.93
CA LEU A 137 -3.87 -17.49 6.00
C LEU A 137 -4.96 -18.34 6.67
N GLU A 138 -4.72 -18.83 7.88
CA GLU A 138 -5.68 -19.66 8.62
C GLU A 138 -7.00 -18.90 8.86
N ILE A 139 -6.92 -17.60 9.17
CA ILE A 139 -8.10 -16.74 9.34
C ILE A 139 -8.86 -16.60 8.02
N MET A 140 -8.16 -16.35 6.93
CA MET A 140 -8.77 -16.18 5.60
C MET A 140 -9.35 -17.48 5.05
N GLU A 141 -8.65 -18.62 5.20
CA GLU A 141 -9.13 -19.93 4.78
C GLU A 141 -10.43 -20.30 5.55
N LYS A 142 -10.45 -20.03 6.87
CA LYS A 142 -11.66 -20.21 7.65
C LYS A 142 -12.79 -19.31 7.17
N ALA A 143 -12.55 -18.02 6.96
CA ALA A 143 -13.57 -17.10 6.49
C ALA A 143 -14.11 -17.47 5.10
N VAL A 144 -13.25 -17.95 4.20
CA VAL A 144 -13.63 -18.45 2.87
C VAL A 144 -14.48 -19.73 3.02
N ALA A 145 -14.07 -20.66 3.87
CA ALA A 145 -14.84 -21.88 4.12
C ALA A 145 -16.24 -21.58 4.71
N ASP A 146 -16.31 -20.65 5.67
CA ASP A 146 -17.58 -20.19 6.25
C ASP A 146 -18.48 -19.54 5.17
N ALA A 147 -17.92 -18.76 4.23
CA ALA A 147 -18.65 -18.17 3.12
C ALA A 147 -19.18 -19.22 2.12
N TYR A 148 -18.42 -20.27 1.85
CA TYR A 148 -18.91 -21.43 1.07
C TYR A 148 -20.06 -22.15 1.80
N ALA A 149 -19.91 -22.41 3.08
CA ALA A 149 -20.93 -23.09 3.91
C ALA A 149 -22.27 -22.32 3.95
N LYS A 150 -22.21 -20.98 3.92
CA LYS A 150 -23.42 -20.12 3.86
C LYS A 150 -23.97 -19.90 2.44
N GLY A 151 -23.34 -20.46 1.40
CA GLY A 151 -23.76 -20.27 0.01
C GLY A 151 -23.48 -18.86 -0.53
N PHE A 152 -22.52 -18.14 0.06
CA PHE A 152 -22.07 -16.84 -0.42
C PHE A 152 -20.96 -16.98 -1.48
N LEU A 153 -20.34 -18.17 -1.56
CA LEU A 153 -19.41 -18.61 -2.59
C LEU A 153 -19.88 -19.94 -3.20
N GLY A 154 -19.41 -20.26 -4.39
CA GLY A 154 -19.68 -21.51 -5.08
C GLY A 154 -20.45 -21.35 -6.40
N LYS A 155 -21.14 -22.38 -6.84
CA LYS A 155 -21.83 -22.44 -8.15
C LYS A 155 -23.06 -21.54 -8.26
N SER A 156 -23.65 -21.16 -7.13
CA SER A 156 -24.87 -20.33 -7.08
C SER A 156 -24.81 -19.44 -5.85
N ILE A 157 -24.03 -18.35 -5.92
CA ILE A 157 -23.90 -17.43 -4.81
C ILE A 157 -25.26 -16.80 -4.46
N PHE A 158 -25.57 -16.78 -3.15
CA PHE A 158 -26.86 -16.28 -2.63
C PHE A 158 -28.11 -16.93 -3.27
N GLY A 159 -27.99 -18.09 -3.91
CA GLY A 159 -29.08 -18.75 -4.63
C GLY A 159 -29.44 -18.13 -6.00
N SER A 160 -28.58 -17.27 -6.54
CA SER A 160 -28.82 -16.48 -7.77
C SER A 160 -28.57 -17.24 -9.09
N GLY A 161 -27.97 -18.42 -9.05
CA GLY A 161 -27.45 -19.11 -10.24
C GLY A 161 -26.12 -18.57 -10.77
N THR A 162 -25.59 -17.48 -10.17
CA THR A 162 -24.28 -16.93 -10.51
C THR A 162 -23.17 -17.67 -9.78
N GLU A 163 -22.15 -18.09 -10.50
CA GLU A 163 -20.98 -18.78 -9.92
C GLU A 163 -19.90 -17.75 -9.54
N PHE A 164 -19.36 -17.89 -8.33
CA PHE A 164 -18.14 -17.21 -7.92
C PHE A 164 -17.37 -18.00 -6.88
N GLN A 165 -16.06 -18.16 -7.09
CA GLN A 165 -15.19 -18.93 -6.22
C GLN A 165 -14.02 -18.06 -5.76
N ILE A 166 -13.45 -18.35 -4.58
CA ILE A 166 -12.26 -17.70 -4.04
C ILE A 166 -11.24 -18.76 -3.61
N ILE A 167 -9.98 -18.51 -3.98
CA ILE A 167 -8.81 -19.27 -3.56
C ILE A 167 -7.88 -18.34 -2.79
N THR A 168 -7.39 -18.78 -1.64
CA THR A 168 -6.35 -18.11 -0.87
C THR A 168 -4.98 -18.65 -1.24
N GLN A 169 -3.98 -17.77 -1.33
CA GLN A 169 -2.60 -18.12 -1.63
C GLN A 169 -1.66 -17.24 -0.82
N THR A 170 -0.49 -17.78 -0.44
CA THR A 170 0.58 -17.00 0.19
C THR A 170 1.78 -16.85 -0.74
N GLY A 171 2.45 -15.72 -0.62
CA GLY A 171 3.80 -15.52 -1.15
C GLY A 171 4.86 -16.22 -0.30
N ALA A 172 6.12 -16.02 -0.68
CA ALA A 172 7.30 -16.54 0.01
C ALA A 172 8.19 -15.43 0.60
N GLY A 173 7.63 -14.22 0.82
CA GLY A 173 8.35 -13.11 1.48
C GLY A 173 9.19 -12.26 0.55
N ALA A 174 8.74 -11.99 -0.68
CA ALA A 174 9.41 -11.10 -1.62
C ALA A 174 8.59 -9.82 -1.83
N TYR A 175 9.14 -8.64 -1.49
CA TYR A 175 8.52 -7.32 -1.71
C TYR A 175 8.09 -7.11 -3.16
N GLU A 176 8.96 -7.51 -4.11
CA GLU A 176 8.71 -7.35 -5.54
C GLU A 176 7.42 -8.04 -6.01
N VAL A 177 6.96 -9.08 -5.32
CA VAL A 177 5.71 -9.78 -5.65
C VAL A 177 4.47 -8.93 -5.35
N GLY A 178 4.60 -7.84 -4.60
CA GLY A 178 3.59 -6.79 -4.48
C GLY A 178 3.32 -6.03 -5.78
N GLU A 179 4.24 -6.06 -6.76
CA GLU A 179 3.98 -5.54 -8.11
C GLU A 179 2.96 -6.44 -8.83
N GLU A 180 1.96 -5.83 -9.48
CA GLU A 180 0.78 -6.56 -9.99
C GLU A 180 1.11 -7.70 -10.97
N SER A 181 2.14 -7.55 -11.79
CA SER A 181 2.52 -8.58 -12.77
C SER A 181 3.44 -9.63 -12.17
N ALA A 182 4.32 -9.28 -11.23
CA ALA A 182 5.11 -10.23 -10.47
C ALA A 182 4.22 -11.12 -9.58
N LEU A 183 3.14 -10.56 -9.00
CA LEU A 183 2.13 -11.32 -8.27
C LEU A 183 1.47 -12.37 -9.17
N MET A 184 1.12 -12.01 -10.41
CA MET A 184 0.57 -12.98 -11.38
C MET A 184 1.57 -14.08 -11.73
N GLU A 185 2.85 -13.74 -11.96
CA GLU A 185 3.90 -14.75 -12.21
C GLU A 185 4.04 -15.72 -11.02
N SER A 186 3.99 -15.20 -9.80
CA SER A 186 4.01 -16.03 -8.58
C SER A 186 2.79 -16.97 -8.51
N LEU A 187 1.58 -16.47 -8.78
CA LEU A 187 0.36 -17.30 -8.82
C LEU A 187 0.41 -18.37 -9.92
N GLU A 188 1.08 -18.10 -11.04
CA GLU A 188 1.29 -19.06 -12.12
C GLU A 188 2.39 -20.11 -11.81
N GLY A 189 2.97 -20.06 -10.59
CA GLY A 189 4.02 -21.00 -10.17
C GLY A 189 5.40 -20.69 -10.76
N LYS A 190 5.59 -19.48 -11.28
CA LYS A 190 6.84 -19.01 -11.85
C LYS A 190 7.61 -18.15 -10.85
N ARG A 191 8.83 -17.75 -11.21
CA ARG A 191 9.56 -16.73 -10.47
C ARG A 191 8.79 -15.41 -10.51
N GLY A 192 8.54 -14.81 -9.36
CA GLY A 192 7.81 -13.54 -9.19
C GLY A 192 8.61 -12.36 -9.69
N VAL A 193 8.71 -12.21 -11.00
CA VAL A 193 9.36 -11.07 -11.68
C VAL A 193 8.33 -10.31 -12.51
N PRO A 194 8.45 -8.97 -12.66
CA PRO A 194 7.51 -8.18 -13.41
C PRO A 194 7.43 -8.53 -14.90
N ARG A 195 6.25 -8.35 -15.49
CA ARG A 195 6.03 -8.42 -16.94
C ARG A 195 6.23 -7.05 -17.57
N ILE A 196 6.70 -7.05 -18.82
CA ILE A 196 6.74 -5.82 -19.63
C ILE A 196 5.31 -5.42 -19.98
N LYS A 197 5.00 -4.15 -19.86
CA LYS A 197 3.70 -3.54 -20.22
C LYS A 197 3.91 -2.58 -21.40
N PRO A 198 3.04 -2.54 -22.44
CA PRO A 198 1.86 -3.38 -22.66
C PRO A 198 2.20 -4.84 -23.02
N PRO A 199 1.26 -5.82 -22.88
CA PRO A 199 -0.14 -5.64 -22.52
C PRO A 199 -0.37 -5.44 -21.02
N PHE A 200 -1.42 -4.67 -20.68
CA PHE A 200 -1.83 -4.48 -19.29
C PHE A 200 -2.69 -5.65 -18.79
N PRO A 201 -2.67 -5.96 -17.48
CA PRO A 201 -3.40 -7.09 -16.90
C PRO A 201 -4.90 -7.10 -17.18
N ALA A 202 -5.53 -5.93 -17.30
CA ALA A 202 -6.96 -5.82 -17.64
C ALA A 202 -7.31 -6.47 -18.99
N VAL A 203 -6.34 -6.66 -19.88
CA VAL A 203 -6.51 -7.29 -21.20
C VAL A 203 -5.84 -8.66 -21.24
N VAL A 204 -4.60 -8.77 -20.76
CA VAL A 204 -3.83 -10.02 -20.72
C VAL A 204 -3.14 -10.13 -19.34
N GLY A 205 -3.82 -10.80 -18.42
CA GLY A 205 -3.38 -10.98 -17.03
C GLY A 205 -3.06 -12.44 -16.68
N LEU A 206 -3.62 -12.90 -15.56
CA LEU A 206 -3.39 -14.24 -15.02
C LEU A 206 -3.82 -15.32 -16.02
N TYR A 207 -2.96 -16.30 -16.24
CA TYR A 207 -3.15 -17.36 -17.25
C TYR A 207 -3.54 -16.83 -18.64
N GLY A 208 -3.13 -15.59 -18.94
CA GLY A 208 -3.46 -14.91 -20.19
C GLY A 208 -4.91 -14.42 -20.29
N GLY A 209 -5.70 -14.48 -19.24
CA GLY A 209 -7.06 -13.97 -19.15
C GLY A 209 -7.11 -12.53 -18.60
N PRO A 210 -8.14 -11.74 -18.94
CA PRO A 210 -8.31 -10.40 -18.36
C PRO A 210 -8.38 -10.46 -16.84
N THR A 211 -7.61 -9.60 -16.17
CA THR A 211 -7.44 -9.66 -14.72
C THR A 211 -7.49 -8.27 -14.09
N VAL A 212 -8.23 -8.13 -13.01
CA VAL A 212 -8.21 -6.95 -12.14
C VAL A 212 -7.44 -7.28 -10.88
N ILE A 213 -6.42 -6.47 -10.57
CA ILE A 213 -5.62 -6.59 -9.35
C ILE A 213 -5.86 -5.34 -8.50
N ASN A 214 -6.29 -5.51 -7.26
CA ASN A 214 -6.48 -4.41 -6.31
C ASN A 214 -5.88 -4.76 -4.95
N ASN A 215 -5.32 -3.76 -4.27
CA ASN A 215 -4.87 -3.88 -2.89
C ASN A 215 -6.01 -4.28 -1.93
N ALA A 216 -5.70 -4.95 -0.83
CA ALA A 216 -6.66 -5.46 0.15
C ALA A 216 -7.55 -4.36 0.75
N GLU A 217 -6.99 -3.21 1.16
CA GLU A 217 -7.79 -2.09 1.68
C GLU A 217 -8.76 -1.56 0.61
N THR A 218 -8.32 -1.47 -0.65
CA THR A 218 -9.20 -1.05 -1.75
C THR A 218 -10.39 -1.98 -1.88
N ILE A 219 -10.17 -3.29 -1.86
CA ILE A 219 -11.25 -4.30 -1.96
C ILE A 219 -12.16 -4.28 -0.73
N ALA A 220 -11.59 -4.21 0.47
CA ALA A 220 -12.39 -4.13 1.70
C ALA A 220 -13.25 -2.86 1.79
N THR A 221 -12.86 -1.80 1.07
CA THR A 221 -13.63 -0.55 0.98
C THR A 221 -14.86 -0.68 0.07
N VAL A 222 -14.82 -1.55 -0.93
CA VAL A 222 -15.89 -1.68 -1.95
C VAL A 222 -17.28 -1.93 -1.35
N PRO A 223 -17.51 -2.87 -0.40
CA PRO A 223 -18.81 -3.07 0.20
C PRO A 223 -19.38 -1.81 0.85
N HIS A 224 -18.52 -0.99 1.45
CA HIS A 224 -18.91 0.27 2.09
C HIS A 224 -19.34 1.32 1.05
N VAL A 225 -18.59 1.43 -0.06
CA VAL A 225 -18.98 2.31 -1.18
C VAL A 225 -20.39 1.94 -1.69
N ILE A 226 -20.64 0.66 -1.93
CA ILE A 226 -21.94 0.17 -2.44
C ILE A 226 -23.09 0.41 -1.43
N GLN A 227 -22.83 0.25 -0.13
CA GLN A 227 -23.81 0.49 0.92
C GLN A 227 -24.15 1.97 1.08
N MET A 228 -23.13 2.84 1.06
CA MET A 228 -23.28 4.28 1.23
C MET A 228 -23.81 4.97 -0.03
N GLY A 229 -23.48 4.44 -1.20
CA GLY A 229 -23.58 5.09 -2.50
C GLY A 229 -22.29 5.84 -2.84
N GLY A 230 -21.86 5.74 -4.10
CA GLY A 230 -20.57 6.28 -4.56
C GLY A 230 -20.39 7.77 -4.27
N ALA A 231 -21.40 8.59 -4.57
CA ALA A 231 -21.35 10.04 -4.35
C ALA A 231 -21.23 10.42 -2.86
N VAL A 232 -21.93 9.70 -1.97
CA VAL A 232 -21.88 9.94 -0.51
C VAL A 232 -20.49 9.57 0.01
N TYR A 233 -19.93 8.44 -0.43
CA TYR A 233 -18.57 8.06 -0.08
C TYR A 233 -17.53 9.11 -0.58
N ALA A 234 -17.68 9.59 -1.81
CA ALA A 234 -16.78 10.60 -2.38
C ALA A 234 -16.75 11.89 -1.55
N ALA A 235 -17.88 12.30 -0.99
CA ALA A 235 -18.01 13.53 -0.20
C ALA A 235 -17.26 13.51 1.13
N VAL A 236 -16.86 12.33 1.62
CA VAL A 236 -16.07 12.20 2.87
C VAL A 236 -14.62 12.63 2.66
N GLY A 237 -14.06 12.45 1.46
CA GLY A 237 -12.68 12.78 1.13
C GLY A 237 -12.50 14.17 0.53
N SER A 238 -11.39 14.35 -0.20
CA SER A 238 -11.09 15.55 -0.97
C SER A 238 -11.47 15.37 -2.45
N ALA A 239 -11.46 16.46 -3.21
CA ALA A 239 -11.78 16.44 -4.64
C ALA A 239 -10.95 15.36 -5.38
N ARG A 240 -11.61 14.48 -6.13
CA ARG A 240 -11.02 13.33 -6.85
C ARG A 240 -10.33 12.28 -5.99
N ASN A 241 -10.40 12.39 -4.67
CA ASN A 241 -9.84 11.46 -3.70
C ASN A 241 -10.92 11.13 -2.66
N GLY A 242 -11.85 10.25 -3.03
CA GLY A 242 -13.02 9.95 -2.20
C GLY A 242 -12.70 9.12 -0.96
N GLY A 243 -13.54 9.32 0.05
CA GLY A 243 -13.61 8.52 1.27
C GLY A 243 -12.45 8.69 2.24
N THR A 244 -12.20 7.61 2.97
CA THR A 244 -11.15 7.51 3.98
C THR A 244 -9.97 6.68 3.48
N ARG A 245 -8.89 6.71 4.26
CA ARG A 245 -7.73 5.84 4.11
C ARG A 245 -7.19 5.43 5.48
N LEU A 246 -6.62 4.23 5.55
CA LEU A 246 -5.83 3.80 6.69
C LEU A 246 -4.41 4.37 6.57
N PHE A 247 -4.02 5.24 7.49
CA PHE A 247 -2.67 5.76 7.59
C PHE A 247 -1.91 5.01 8.68
N SER A 248 -0.76 4.44 8.32
CA SER A 248 0.16 3.81 9.25
C SER A 248 1.14 4.87 9.76
N LEU A 249 0.88 5.45 10.92
CA LEU A 249 1.73 6.47 11.54
C LEU A 249 2.78 5.80 12.43
N SER A 250 4.05 6.04 12.16
CA SER A 250 5.17 5.39 12.84
C SER A 250 6.43 6.28 12.90
N GLY A 251 7.55 5.71 13.33
CA GLY A 251 8.78 6.46 13.57
C GLY A 251 8.75 7.18 14.92
N HIS A 252 9.32 8.36 14.96
CA HIS A 252 9.52 9.14 16.19
C HIS A 252 8.29 10.00 16.54
N VAL A 253 7.17 9.34 16.78
CA VAL A 253 5.87 9.96 17.14
C VAL A 253 5.37 9.40 18.48
N GLU A 254 4.70 10.22 19.30
CA GLU A 254 4.25 9.81 20.64
C GLU A 254 3.18 8.71 20.61
N ARG A 255 2.27 8.74 19.64
CA ARG A 255 1.18 7.77 19.51
C ARG A 255 1.22 7.09 18.14
N PRO A 256 2.16 6.14 17.93
CA PRO A 256 2.19 5.36 16.69
C PRO A 256 0.98 4.43 16.60
N GLY A 257 0.47 4.22 15.39
CA GLY A 257 -0.68 3.33 15.16
C GLY A 257 -1.25 3.44 13.76
N VAL A 258 -2.35 2.75 13.51
CA VAL A 258 -3.10 2.86 12.27
C VAL A 258 -4.38 3.64 12.55
N TYR A 259 -4.59 4.70 11.78
CA TYR A 259 -5.70 5.63 11.92
C TYR A 259 -6.49 5.72 10.62
N GLU A 260 -7.83 5.65 10.70
CA GLU A 260 -8.67 5.85 9.54
C GLU A 260 -9.11 7.31 9.44
N LEU A 261 -8.52 8.06 8.52
CA LEU A 261 -8.77 9.49 8.35
C LEU A 261 -9.31 9.79 6.95
N PRO A 262 -10.08 10.87 6.77
CA PRO A 262 -10.52 11.32 5.46
C PRO A 262 -9.34 11.58 4.53
N MET A 263 -9.50 11.25 3.25
CA MET A 263 -8.54 11.67 2.22
C MET A 263 -8.45 13.21 2.21
N GLY A 264 -7.22 13.73 2.18
CA GLY A 264 -6.97 15.17 2.30
C GLY A 264 -6.82 15.66 3.75
N TYR A 265 -6.85 14.77 4.75
CA TYR A 265 -6.55 15.14 6.15
C TYR A 265 -5.16 15.76 6.24
N ASN A 266 -5.00 16.84 7.00
CA ASN A 266 -3.75 17.60 7.06
C ASN A 266 -2.62 16.82 7.75
N LEU A 267 -1.45 16.68 7.09
CA LEU A 267 -0.31 15.91 7.59
C LEU A 267 0.26 16.48 8.90
N LYS A 268 0.35 17.80 9.03
CA LYS A 268 0.81 18.45 10.26
C LYS A 268 -0.12 18.13 11.43
N LYS A 269 -1.45 18.20 11.22
CA LYS A 269 -2.42 17.77 12.24
C LYS A 269 -2.32 16.28 12.55
N MET A 270 -2.10 15.43 11.53
CA MET A 270 -1.90 14.00 11.76
C MET A 270 -0.73 13.72 12.69
N ILE A 271 0.39 14.43 12.54
CA ILE A 271 1.58 14.24 13.40
C ILE A 271 1.33 14.81 14.81
N TYR A 272 0.86 16.07 14.91
CA TYR A 272 0.84 16.79 16.18
C TYR A 272 -0.43 16.56 17.00
N GLU A 273 -1.60 16.44 16.37
CA GLU A 273 -2.88 16.24 17.08
C GLU A 273 -3.19 14.73 17.23
N VAL A 274 -3.23 14.01 16.12
CA VAL A 274 -3.54 12.56 16.13
C VAL A 274 -2.38 11.78 16.74
N GLY A 275 -1.15 12.00 16.25
CA GLY A 275 0.08 11.35 16.71
C GLY A 275 0.62 11.85 18.04
N GLY A 276 0.15 12.99 18.54
CA GLY A 276 0.59 13.57 19.80
C GLY A 276 1.93 14.34 19.74
N GLY A 277 2.45 14.58 18.55
CA GLY A 277 3.72 15.25 18.31
C GLY A 277 4.91 14.32 18.18
N VAL A 278 6.08 14.92 18.00
CA VAL A 278 7.35 14.16 17.95
C VAL A 278 7.69 13.67 19.36
N TRP A 279 8.09 12.40 19.46
CA TRP A 279 8.34 11.77 20.75
C TRP A 279 9.40 12.48 21.58
N ARG A 280 9.32 12.33 22.91
CA ARG A 280 10.30 12.90 23.86
C ARG A 280 10.53 14.41 23.71
N GLY A 281 9.59 15.14 23.11
CA GLY A 281 9.71 16.59 22.90
C GLY A 281 10.82 17.02 21.94
N ARG A 282 11.30 16.11 21.07
CA ARG A 282 12.33 16.41 20.07
C ARG A 282 11.78 17.22 18.91
N GLY A 283 12.67 17.83 18.13
CA GLY A 283 12.33 18.53 16.90
C GLY A 283 11.97 17.56 15.76
N LEU A 284 11.10 17.98 14.86
CA LEU A 284 10.83 17.28 13.61
C LEU A 284 11.97 17.57 12.62
N LYS A 285 12.62 16.53 12.09
CA LYS A 285 13.63 16.65 11.02
C LYS A 285 13.00 16.45 9.64
N ALA A 286 12.24 15.39 9.47
CA ALA A 286 11.63 15.03 8.19
C ALA A 286 10.43 14.10 8.39
N VAL A 287 9.64 13.94 7.32
CA VAL A 287 8.54 12.98 7.25
C VAL A 287 8.58 12.22 5.94
N VAL A 288 8.53 10.89 6.01
CA VAL A 288 8.22 10.05 4.86
C VAL A 288 6.69 9.91 4.81
N PRO A 289 5.99 10.43 3.79
CA PRO A 289 4.52 10.52 3.84
C PRO A 289 3.79 9.27 3.35
N GLY A 290 4.47 8.38 2.63
CA GLY A 290 3.77 7.32 1.88
C GLY A 290 4.47 5.96 1.83
N GLY A 291 5.35 5.67 2.78
CA GLY A 291 6.23 4.50 2.77
C GLY A 291 7.62 4.84 2.26
N SER A 292 8.59 3.96 2.49
CA SER A 292 10.02 4.20 2.23
C SER A 292 10.34 4.55 0.78
N SER A 293 9.45 4.22 -0.16
CA SER A 293 9.56 4.51 -1.60
C SER A 293 9.30 5.97 -1.96
N THR A 294 8.90 6.82 -1.01
CA THR A 294 8.49 8.20 -1.30
C THR A 294 9.53 9.23 -0.86
N PRO A 295 9.71 10.32 -1.63
CA PRO A 295 10.57 11.42 -1.21
C PRO A 295 10.14 11.99 0.15
N VAL A 296 11.11 12.29 1.01
CA VAL A 296 10.85 12.92 2.32
C VAL A 296 10.37 14.35 2.17
N LEU A 297 9.56 14.80 3.14
CA LEU A 297 9.14 16.18 3.32
C LEU A 297 9.86 16.81 4.52
N LEU A 298 10.23 18.09 4.39
CA LEU A 298 10.80 18.90 5.47
C LEU A 298 9.68 19.46 6.38
N PRO A 299 9.99 19.95 7.59
CA PRO A 299 9.01 20.49 8.52
C PRO A 299 8.13 21.62 7.95
N GLU A 300 8.67 22.44 7.07
CA GLU A 300 7.95 23.51 6.38
C GLU A 300 7.05 23.05 5.24
N GLU A 301 7.20 21.80 4.79
CA GLU A 301 6.45 21.21 3.67
C GLU A 301 5.24 20.37 4.11
N ILE A 302 5.05 20.16 5.43
CA ILE A 302 4.02 19.22 5.94
C ILE A 302 2.63 19.83 6.15
N ASP A 303 2.45 21.13 5.94
CA ASP A 303 1.13 21.77 6.08
C ASP A 303 0.29 21.57 4.80
N ILE A 304 0.05 20.30 4.46
CA ILE A 304 -0.62 19.84 3.24
C ILE A 304 -1.66 18.77 3.57
N GLY A 305 -2.64 18.63 2.68
CA GLY A 305 -3.60 17.52 2.78
C GLY A 305 -3.03 16.21 2.26
N MET A 306 -3.28 15.13 2.98
CA MET A 306 -2.84 13.78 2.64
C MET A 306 -3.77 13.16 1.58
N ASP A 307 -3.62 13.63 0.35
CA ASP A 307 -4.21 13.06 -0.85
C ASP A 307 -3.17 12.99 -1.99
N PHE A 308 -3.51 12.25 -3.06
CA PHE A 308 -2.57 12.02 -4.15
C PHE A 308 -2.16 13.29 -4.89
N ASP A 309 -3.04 14.28 -4.93
CA ASP A 309 -2.80 15.51 -5.70
C ASP A 309 -1.96 16.51 -4.89
N GLN A 310 -2.25 16.71 -3.62
CA GLN A 310 -1.54 17.67 -2.77
C GLN A 310 -0.12 17.18 -2.41
N VAL A 311 0.01 15.90 -2.01
CA VAL A 311 1.33 15.32 -1.73
C VAL A 311 2.19 15.29 -2.99
N GLY A 312 1.59 15.01 -4.17
CA GLY A 312 2.28 15.09 -5.46
C GLY A 312 2.79 16.50 -5.79
N LYS A 313 2.01 17.54 -5.50
CA LYS A 313 2.42 18.95 -5.68
C LYS A 313 3.55 19.36 -4.72
N ALA A 314 3.63 18.76 -3.54
CA ALA A 314 4.72 18.97 -2.59
C ALA A 314 6.03 18.22 -2.98
N GLY A 315 6.06 17.58 -4.14
CA GLY A 315 7.25 16.86 -4.64
C GLY A 315 7.48 15.49 -4.01
N SER A 316 6.42 14.90 -3.40
CA SER A 316 6.46 13.55 -2.85
C SER A 316 5.30 12.70 -3.40
N MET A 317 4.98 11.59 -2.74
CA MET A 317 3.89 10.69 -3.12
C MET A 317 3.12 10.24 -1.88
N LEU A 318 1.79 10.11 -2.01
CA LEU A 318 0.97 9.54 -0.94
C LEU A 318 1.27 8.06 -0.70
N GLY A 319 1.76 7.37 -1.71
CA GLY A 319 2.23 6.00 -1.64
C GLY A 319 1.23 5.05 -1.00
N SER A 320 1.69 4.21 -0.09
CA SER A 320 0.88 3.27 0.68
C SER A 320 0.16 3.89 1.90
N GLY A 321 0.46 5.16 2.24
CA GLY A 321 -0.04 5.82 3.45
C GLY A 321 0.76 5.45 4.71
N GLY A 322 1.95 4.89 4.53
CA GLY A 322 2.92 4.65 5.61
C GLY A 322 3.65 5.95 5.97
N VAL A 323 3.19 6.65 7.01
CA VAL A 323 3.78 7.90 7.46
C VAL A 323 4.86 7.61 8.51
N VAL A 324 6.11 7.97 8.20
CA VAL A 324 7.25 7.78 9.13
C VAL A 324 7.79 9.14 9.56
N VAL A 325 7.69 9.43 10.84
CA VAL A 325 8.20 10.68 11.47
C VAL A 325 9.67 10.49 11.84
N ILE A 326 10.51 11.40 11.43
CA ILE A 326 11.96 11.38 11.68
C ILE A 326 12.31 12.59 12.58
N ASP A 327 12.90 12.33 13.76
CA ASP A 327 13.31 13.37 14.69
C ASP A 327 14.68 13.99 14.33
N ASP A 328 15.01 15.08 15.01
CA ASP A 328 16.26 15.85 14.82
C ASP A 328 17.53 15.12 15.29
N GLN A 329 17.39 14.00 16.01
CA GLN A 329 18.50 13.17 16.47
C GLN A 329 18.86 12.04 15.51
N THR A 330 18.07 11.83 14.46
CA THR A 330 18.26 10.74 13.49
C THR A 330 19.24 11.16 12.40
N CYS A 331 20.22 10.32 12.12
CA CYS A 331 21.13 10.48 10.98
C CYS A 331 20.42 10.16 9.66
N ILE A 332 20.32 11.13 8.76
CA ILE A 332 19.70 10.93 7.44
C ILE A 332 20.56 10.06 6.51
N VAL A 333 21.90 10.10 6.68
CA VAL A 333 22.80 9.22 5.89
C VAL A 333 22.57 7.76 6.26
N GLU A 334 22.41 7.44 7.56
CA GLU A 334 22.08 6.09 8.01
C GLU A 334 20.67 5.70 7.55
N PHE A 335 19.69 6.60 7.65
CA PHE A 335 18.33 6.35 7.19
C PHE A 335 18.30 6.04 5.68
N ALA A 336 19.04 6.80 4.86
CA ALA A 336 19.21 6.54 3.44
C ALA A 336 19.88 5.18 3.17
N LEU A 337 20.93 4.84 3.93
CA LEU A 337 21.60 3.54 3.85
C LEU A 337 20.66 2.37 4.17
N ARG A 338 19.83 2.49 5.21
CA ARG A 338 18.84 1.47 5.57
C ARG A 338 17.79 1.30 4.46
N THR A 339 17.28 2.42 3.95
CA THR A 339 16.31 2.44 2.85
C THR A 339 16.86 1.75 1.60
N ILE A 340 18.06 2.13 1.14
CA ILE A 340 18.63 1.53 -0.06
C ILE A 340 19.05 0.08 0.15
N SER A 341 19.42 -0.31 1.38
CA SER A 341 19.76 -1.70 1.70
C SER A 341 18.53 -2.61 1.55
N PHE A 342 17.34 -2.11 1.91
CA PHE A 342 16.09 -2.81 1.69
C PHE A 342 15.84 -3.01 0.19
N TYR A 343 15.87 -1.96 -0.62
CA TYR A 343 15.62 -2.07 -2.07
C TYR A 343 16.66 -2.92 -2.79
N GLN A 344 17.92 -2.87 -2.36
CA GLN A 344 18.95 -3.73 -2.92
C GLN A 344 18.69 -5.21 -2.62
N HIS A 345 18.24 -5.53 -1.40
CA HIS A 345 17.87 -6.89 -1.02
C HIS A 345 16.64 -7.39 -1.78
N GLU A 346 15.63 -6.55 -1.96
CA GLU A 346 14.34 -6.88 -2.57
C GLU A 346 14.34 -6.81 -4.11
N SER A 347 15.41 -6.30 -4.73
CA SER A 347 15.53 -6.28 -6.19
C SER A 347 15.45 -7.70 -6.75
N CYS A 348 14.52 -7.94 -7.70
CA CYS A 348 14.42 -9.24 -8.37
C CYS A 348 15.63 -9.56 -9.26
N GLY A 349 16.51 -8.57 -9.49
CA GLY A 349 17.75 -8.69 -10.27
C GLY A 349 17.55 -8.79 -11.79
N TRP A 350 16.34 -8.57 -12.31
CA TRP A 350 16.10 -8.71 -13.73
C TRP A 350 16.77 -7.61 -14.56
N CYS A 351 16.45 -6.33 -14.28
CA CYS A 351 16.97 -5.24 -15.08
C CYS A 351 18.22 -4.60 -14.47
N ILE A 352 19.20 -4.29 -15.34
CA ILE A 352 20.52 -3.78 -14.93
C ILE A 352 20.44 -2.50 -14.09
N PRO A 353 19.66 -1.45 -14.46
CA PRO A 353 19.65 -0.22 -13.69
C PRO A 353 19.22 -0.42 -12.23
N CYS A 354 18.27 -1.30 -11.96
CA CYS A 354 17.84 -1.64 -10.60
C CYS A 354 18.90 -2.52 -9.90
N ARG A 355 19.30 -3.65 -10.50
CA ARG A 355 20.22 -4.62 -9.90
C ARG A 355 21.56 -4.01 -9.51
N GLU A 356 22.21 -3.33 -10.47
CA GLU A 356 23.50 -2.72 -10.24
C GLU A 356 23.40 -1.37 -9.53
N GLY A 357 22.40 -0.56 -9.88
CA GLY A 357 22.23 0.78 -9.30
C GLY A 357 21.96 0.74 -7.80
N THR A 358 21.08 -0.16 -7.32
CA THR A 358 20.81 -0.30 -5.88
C THR A 358 22.03 -0.83 -5.11
N ASP A 359 22.81 -1.74 -5.72
CA ASP A 359 24.05 -2.26 -5.11
C ASP A 359 25.13 -1.15 -5.04
N TRP A 360 25.31 -0.36 -6.09
CA TRP A 360 26.26 0.75 -6.10
C TRP A 360 25.86 1.85 -5.11
N LEU A 361 24.59 2.19 -5.03
CA LEU A 361 24.08 3.16 -4.06
C LEU A 361 24.34 2.66 -2.63
N LYS A 362 24.03 1.39 -2.32
CA LYS A 362 24.30 0.79 -1.01
C LYS A 362 25.79 0.82 -0.66
N LYS A 363 26.67 0.40 -1.58
CA LYS A 363 28.11 0.44 -1.38
C LYS A 363 28.64 1.86 -1.14
N SER A 364 28.14 2.82 -1.91
CA SER A 364 28.52 4.23 -1.77
C SER A 364 28.07 4.80 -0.42
N LEU A 365 26.83 4.58 -0.02
CA LEU A 365 26.30 5.03 1.26
C LEU A 365 26.96 4.32 2.46
N THR A 366 27.27 3.02 2.34
CA THR A 366 28.01 2.29 3.38
C THR A 366 29.39 2.89 3.61
N ARG A 367 30.14 3.12 2.53
CA ARG A 367 31.46 3.76 2.58
C ARG A 367 31.36 5.18 3.15
N PHE A 368 30.32 5.91 2.74
CA PHE A 368 30.09 7.28 3.15
C PHE A 368 29.79 7.37 4.65
N HIS A 369 28.85 6.56 5.15
CA HIS A 369 28.47 6.51 6.56
C HIS A 369 29.63 6.04 7.47
N ALA A 370 30.54 5.23 6.94
CA ALA A 370 31.76 4.81 7.64
C ALA A 370 32.85 5.90 7.67
N GLY A 371 32.62 7.09 7.15
CA GLY A 371 33.56 8.21 7.14
C GLY A 371 34.60 8.20 6.00
N PHE A 372 34.47 7.29 5.05
CA PHE A 372 35.39 7.18 3.88
C PHE A 372 34.84 7.90 2.62
N GLY A 373 33.79 8.68 2.77
CA GLY A 373 33.19 9.46 1.67
C GLY A 373 34.03 10.69 1.31
N THR A 374 33.85 11.14 0.06
CA THR A 374 34.38 12.42 -0.45
C THR A 374 33.22 13.30 -0.93
N ALA A 375 33.47 14.61 -1.10
CA ALA A 375 32.44 15.52 -1.64
C ALA A 375 31.93 15.04 -2.99
N LYS A 376 32.78 14.46 -3.83
CA LYS A 376 32.40 13.88 -5.12
C LYS A 376 31.47 12.68 -4.97
N ASP A 377 31.56 11.91 -3.89
CA ASP A 377 30.68 10.77 -3.66
C ASP A 377 29.22 11.22 -3.43
N ILE A 378 28.98 12.39 -2.85
CA ILE A 378 27.63 12.96 -2.67
C ILE A 378 27.00 13.17 -4.05
N ASP A 379 27.71 13.81 -4.98
CA ASP A 379 27.24 14.05 -6.35
C ASP A 379 27.06 12.74 -7.12
N ASN A 380 27.95 11.77 -6.91
CA ASN A 380 27.85 10.45 -7.53
C ASN A 380 26.62 9.66 -7.04
N ILE A 381 26.29 9.71 -5.74
CA ILE A 381 25.08 9.06 -5.19
C ILE A 381 23.84 9.64 -5.86
N GLN A 382 23.75 10.98 -5.96
CA GLN A 382 22.65 11.63 -6.66
C GLN A 382 22.60 11.23 -8.14
N TYR A 383 23.72 11.30 -8.85
CA TYR A 383 23.83 10.96 -10.26
C TYR A 383 23.41 9.50 -10.54
N LEU A 384 23.85 8.55 -9.72
CA LEU A 384 23.44 7.14 -9.82
C LEU A 384 21.92 6.98 -9.69
N ALA A 385 21.33 7.60 -8.67
CA ALA A 385 19.90 7.53 -8.44
C ALA A 385 19.10 8.18 -9.60
N GLU A 386 19.52 9.34 -10.10
CA GLU A 386 18.90 10.01 -11.26
C GLU A 386 18.99 9.17 -12.54
N ASN A 387 20.06 8.38 -12.72
CA ASN A 387 20.20 7.46 -13.84
C ASN A 387 19.39 6.15 -13.69
N MET A 388 18.93 5.81 -12.52
CA MET A 388 17.99 4.69 -12.31
C MET A 388 16.56 5.09 -12.63
N LEU A 389 16.19 6.34 -12.36
CA LEU A 389 14.83 6.86 -12.43
C LEU A 389 14.25 6.73 -13.86
N GLY A 390 13.09 6.06 -13.98
CA GLY A 390 12.38 5.83 -15.23
C GLY A 390 13.05 4.85 -16.20
N ARG A 391 14.09 4.11 -15.77
CA ARG A 391 14.85 3.17 -16.64
C ARG A 391 14.75 1.72 -16.21
N THR A 392 13.77 1.38 -15.39
CA THR A 392 13.54 0.02 -14.89
C THR A 392 12.18 -0.53 -15.34
N PHE A 393 12.02 -1.86 -15.39
CA PHE A 393 10.79 -2.49 -15.87
C PHE A 393 9.60 -2.29 -14.91
N CYS A 394 9.88 -2.13 -13.64
CA CYS A 394 8.89 -1.89 -12.60
C CYS A 394 9.30 -0.68 -11.75
N PRO A 395 8.41 -0.16 -10.91
CA PRO A 395 8.69 1.01 -10.08
C PRO A 395 9.67 0.77 -8.93
N LEU A 396 10.21 -0.46 -8.69
CA LEU A 396 11.17 -0.70 -7.61
C LEU A 396 12.43 0.15 -7.74
N GLY A 397 12.97 0.30 -8.97
CA GLY A 397 14.13 1.16 -9.18
C GLY A 397 13.84 2.63 -8.91
N ASP A 398 12.65 3.10 -9.29
CA ASP A 398 12.18 4.46 -8.98
C ASP A 398 11.95 4.63 -7.47
N ALA A 399 11.39 3.61 -6.81
CA ALA A 399 11.18 3.56 -5.37
C ALA A 399 12.49 3.64 -4.55
N ALA A 400 13.58 3.12 -5.10
CA ALA A 400 14.92 3.27 -4.53
C ALA A 400 15.54 4.64 -4.84
N ALA A 401 15.36 5.14 -6.06
CA ALA A 401 15.97 6.36 -6.56
C ALA A 401 15.35 7.63 -5.97
N MET A 402 14.03 7.75 -5.98
CA MET A 402 13.33 8.97 -5.55
C MET A 402 13.65 9.40 -4.11
N PRO A 403 13.55 8.53 -3.08
CA PRO A 403 13.92 8.91 -1.72
C PRO A 403 15.42 9.22 -1.61
N THR A 404 16.30 8.47 -2.30
CA THR A 404 17.74 8.74 -2.31
C THR A 404 18.07 10.14 -2.82
N ILE A 405 17.46 10.54 -3.95
CA ILE A 405 17.60 11.88 -4.51
C ILE A 405 17.12 12.94 -3.50
N ALA A 406 15.98 12.70 -2.87
CA ALA A 406 15.42 13.62 -1.88
C ALA A 406 16.32 13.78 -0.64
N PHE A 407 16.88 12.68 -0.12
CA PHE A 407 17.83 12.73 1.00
C PHE A 407 19.06 13.55 0.65
N VAL A 408 19.70 13.31 -0.49
CA VAL A 408 20.90 14.05 -0.88
C VAL A 408 20.60 15.52 -1.12
N LYS A 409 19.50 15.86 -1.80
CA LYS A 409 19.16 17.25 -2.13
C LYS A 409 18.75 18.06 -0.88
N LYS A 410 17.93 17.48 0.01
CA LYS A 410 17.35 18.19 1.15
C LYS A 410 18.28 18.23 2.37
N PHE A 411 19.22 17.29 2.48
CA PHE A 411 20.12 17.15 3.64
C PHE A 411 21.58 17.13 3.24
N ARG A 412 21.96 17.84 2.15
CA ARG A 412 23.33 17.88 1.66
C ARG A 412 24.36 18.26 2.74
N GLU A 413 24.04 19.23 3.59
CA GLU A 413 24.90 19.65 4.69
C GLU A 413 25.20 18.49 5.66
N GLU A 414 24.20 17.69 6.01
CA GLU A 414 24.38 16.52 6.88
C GLU A 414 25.26 15.45 6.22
N PHE A 415 25.18 15.29 4.89
CA PHE A 415 26.14 14.46 4.15
C PHE A 415 27.56 15.05 4.24
N GLU A 416 27.74 16.35 4.13
CA GLU A 416 29.03 17.02 4.22
C GLU A 416 29.65 16.89 5.63
N GLU A 417 28.87 16.85 6.69
CA GLU A 417 29.33 16.60 8.06
C GLU A 417 29.98 15.21 8.27
N HIS A 418 29.68 14.24 7.41
CA HIS A 418 30.28 12.89 7.42
C HIS A 418 31.63 12.83 6.67
N LEU A 419 32.11 13.93 6.10
CA LEU A 419 33.38 13.96 5.36
C LEU A 419 34.59 14.00 6.31
N GLY A 420 35.75 13.55 5.79
CA GLY A 420 37.04 13.69 6.46
C GLY A 420 37.34 12.68 7.56
N GLY A 421 36.79 11.47 7.47
CA GLY A 421 37.09 10.36 8.36
C GLY A 421 36.51 10.51 9.77
N LYS A 422 35.51 11.36 9.93
CA LYS A 422 34.81 11.56 11.21
C LYS A 422 33.78 10.45 11.41
N ALA A 423 33.63 10.02 12.67
CA ALA A 423 32.48 9.20 13.06
C ALA A 423 31.17 9.97 12.80
N CYS A 424 30.09 9.21 12.52
CA CYS A 424 28.77 9.81 12.34
C CYS A 424 28.44 10.78 13.50
N PRO A 425 28.08 12.04 13.23
CA PRO A 425 27.76 13.03 14.27
C PRO A 425 26.64 12.58 15.21
N PHE A 426 25.74 11.71 14.73
CA PHE A 426 24.59 11.20 15.46
C PHE A 426 24.87 9.87 16.20
N ALA A 427 26.07 9.27 16.07
CA ALA A 427 26.38 7.96 16.65
C ALA A 427 26.27 7.91 18.19
N LYS A 428 26.33 9.05 18.86
CA LYS A 428 26.21 9.18 20.32
C LYS A 428 24.76 9.11 20.84
N HIS A 429 23.78 9.13 19.96
CA HIS A 429 22.36 9.23 20.30
C HIS A 429 21.54 7.95 20.03
N VAL A 430 22.21 6.85 19.67
CA VAL A 430 21.56 5.55 19.52
C VAL A 430 21.29 4.96 20.90
N GLU A 431 20.32 5.51 21.62
CA GLU A 431 19.64 4.79 22.69
C GLU A 431 18.72 3.76 22.02
N LEU A 432 19.07 2.49 22.11
CA LEU A 432 18.17 1.39 21.74
C LEU A 432 16.87 1.59 22.52
N ALA A 433 15.79 1.91 21.82
CA ALA A 433 14.46 1.81 22.38
C ALA A 433 14.23 0.31 22.66
N VAL A 434 14.45 -0.10 23.90
CA VAL A 434 13.99 -1.40 24.39
C VAL A 434 12.48 -1.28 24.49
N VAL A 435 11.77 -1.91 23.55
CA VAL A 435 10.31 -2.06 23.54
C VAL A 435 9.91 -3.21 24.45
#